data_a2a6831057297a253cf59420e01f41da
#
_entry.id   a2a6831057297a253cf59420e01f41da
#
_cell.length_a   1.000
_cell.length_b   1.000
_cell.length_c   1.000
_cell.angle_alpha   90.00
_cell.angle_beta   90.00
_cell.angle_gamma   90.00
#
_symmetry.space_group_name_H-M   'P 1'
#
loop_
_entity.id
_entity.type
_entity.pdbx_description
1 polymer ?
#
loop_
_entity_poly.entity_id
_entity_poly.type
_entity_poly.pdbx_seq_one_letter_code
_entity_poly.pdbx_strand_id
1 'polypeptide(L)'
;MEWLTRHIFPVEAHLTREIVALGARMGMYEMMRTGTTSFVDSYLLEESVLETALSMGMRCVGGEVVFAFPSPAYSGMGQPSCIGTTRKDSRPVPASRPP
;
A
#
# COMPACT_ATOMS: atom_id res chain seq x y z
N MET A 1 -22.16 -0.16 4.56
CA MET A 1 -21.86 -0.21 3.10
C MET A 1 -22.16 1.10 2.39
N GLU A 2 -23.29 1.73 2.64
CA GLU A 2 -23.68 2.98 1.99
C GLU A 2 -22.64 4.11 2.16
N TRP A 3 -22.10 4.28 3.35
CA TRP A 3 -21.05 5.25 3.62
C TRP A 3 -19.80 5.01 2.77
N LEU A 4 -19.35 3.78 2.67
CA LEU A 4 -18.20 3.41 1.83
C LEU A 4 -18.47 3.74 0.35
N THR A 5 -19.64 3.36 -0.15
CA THR A 5 -20.00 3.56 -1.55
C THR A 5 -20.15 5.03 -1.92
N ARG A 6 -20.70 5.85 -1.01
CA ARG A 6 -21.00 7.27 -1.28
C ARG A 6 -19.84 8.21 -0.97
N HIS A 7 -19.02 7.92 0.04
CA HIS A 7 -18.03 8.88 0.56
C HIS A 7 -16.60 8.42 0.40
N ILE A 8 -16.32 7.12 0.49
CA ILE A 8 -14.95 6.61 0.45
C ILE A 8 -14.56 6.16 -0.95
N PHE A 9 -15.33 5.32 -1.60
CA PHE A 9 -14.99 4.78 -2.92
C PHE A 9 -14.80 5.84 -4.00
N PRO A 10 -15.63 6.92 -4.08
CA PRO A 10 -15.39 7.98 -5.06
C PRO A 10 -14.06 8.70 -4.87
N VAL A 11 -13.60 8.87 -3.62
CA VAL A 11 -12.30 9.45 -3.31
C VAL A 11 -11.17 8.48 -3.67
N GLU A 12 -11.31 7.21 -3.31
CA GLU A 12 -10.32 6.17 -3.61
C GLU A 12 -10.16 5.94 -5.12
N ALA A 13 -11.20 6.17 -5.91
CA ALA A 13 -11.13 6.07 -7.36
C ALA A 13 -10.14 7.09 -7.99
N HIS A 14 -9.79 8.15 -7.28
CA HIS A 14 -8.84 9.17 -7.71
C HIS A 14 -7.43 8.98 -7.17
N LEU A 15 -7.18 7.91 -6.41
CA LEU A 15 -5.85 7.62 -5.89
C LEU A 15 -4.87 7.30 -7.02
N THR A 16 -3.68 7.87 -6.91
CA THR A 16 -2.55 7.58 -7.78
C THR A 16 -1.39 7.06 -6.93
N ARG A 17 -0.40 6.44 -7.57
CA ARG A 17 0.82 5.97 -6.87
C ARG A 17 1.52 7.12 -6.15
N GLU A 18 1.57 8.29 -6.76
CA GLU A 18 2.20 9.49 -6.20
C GLU A 18 1.47 9.98 -4.95
N ILE A 19 0.14 10.01 -4.97
CA ILE A 19 -0.68 10.42 -3.82
C ILE A 19 -0.51 9.43 -2.67
N VAL A 20 -0.56 8.14 -2.96
CA VAL A 20 -0.35 7.10 -1.94
C VAL A 20 1.06 7.18 -1.36
N ALA A 21 2.08 7.34 -2.19
CA ALA A 21 3.46 7.50 -1.75
C ALA A 21 3.64 8.73 -0.86
N LEU A 22 3.03 9.85 -1.21
CA LEU A 22 3.09 11.08 -0.41
C LEU A 22 2.43 10.89 0.95
N GLY A 23 1.23 10.32 0.98
CA GLY A 23 0.51 10.02 2.22
C GLY A 23 1.28 9.05 3.11
N ALA A 24 1.83 8.00 2.53
CA ALA A 24 2.67 7.03 3.23
C ALA A 24 3.92 7.68 3.84
N ARG A 25 4.58 8.55 3.10
CA ARG A 25 5.75 9.29 3.58
C ARG A 25 5.43 10.17 4.78
N MET A 26 4.32 10.89 4.73
CA MET A 26 3.85 11.71 5.84
C MET A 26 3.52 10.86 7.08
N GLY A 27 2.80 9.76 6.90
CA GLY A 27 2.48 8.84 7.98
C GLY A 27 3.72 8.21 8.62
N MET A 28 4.67 7.78 7.80
CA MET A 28 5.94 7.22 8.29
C MET A 28 6.78 8.26 9.03
N TYR A 29 6.78 9.49 8.58
CA TYR A 29 7.45 10.58 9.28
C TYR A 29 6.88 10.77 10.69
N GLU A 30 5.56 10.79 10.82
CA GLU A 30 4.90 10.87 12.13
C GLU A 30 5.21 9.65 13.00
N MET A 31 5.17 8.45 12.42
CA MET A 31 5.53 7.21 13.14
C MET A 31 6.95 7.27 13.68
N MET A 32 7.92 7.69 12.87
CA MET A 32 9.31 7.81 13.31
C MET A 32 9.47 8.84 14.42
N ARG A 33 8.78 9.95 14.36
CA ARG A 33 8.82 10.99 15.40
C ARG A 33 8.26 10.51 16.74
N THR A 34 7.35 9.58 16.73
CA THR A 34 6.69 9.04 17.93
C THR A 34 7.28 7.71 18.41
N GLY A 35 8.35 7.24 17.77
CA GLY A 35 9.08 6.04 18.21
C GLY A 35 8.60 4.72 17.60
N THR A 36 7.72 4.76 16.60
CA THR A 36 7.30 3.57 15.85
C THR A 36 8.42 3.14 14.89
N THR A 37 8.83 1.88 14.96
CA THR A 37 9.95 1.35 14.17
C THR A 37 9.53 0.44 13.03
N SER A 38 8.32 -0.09 13.09
CA SER A 38 7.76 -0.99 12.07
C SER A 38 6.24 -0.90 12.08
N PHE A 39 5.63 -1.26 10.96
CA PHE A 39 4.17 -1.28 10.85
C PHE A 39 3.70 -2.37 9.89
N VAL A 40 2.43 -2.68 9.99
CA VAL A 40 1.71 -3.56 9.05
C VAL A 40 0.65 -2.70 8.37
N ASP A 41 0.59 -2.77 7.06
CA ASP A 41 -0.40 -2.03 6.28
C ASP A 41 -1.10 -2.94 5.27
N SER A 42 -2.31 -2.56 4.90
CA SER A 42 -3.08 -3.22 3.85
C SER A 42 -3.99 -2.17 3.22
N TYR A 43 -3.64 -1.78 2.01
CA TYR A 43 -4.37 -0.73 1.32
C TYR A 43 -4.28 -0.89 -0.21
N LEU A 44 -4.87 0.05 -0.91
CA LEU A 44 -4.78 0.15 -2.38
C LEU A 44 -3.40 0.67 -2.78
N LEU A 45 -2.85 0.16 -3.87
CA LEU A 45 -1.52 0.56 -4.36
C LEU A 45 -0.42 0.35 -3.32
N GLU A 46 -0.50 -0.73 -2.58
CA GLU A 46 0.40 -1.05 -1.47
C GLU A 46 1.87 -1.10 -1.88
N GLU A 47 2.15 -1.44 -3.14
CA GLU A 47 3.50 -1.39 -3.70
C GLU A 47 4.17 -0.02 -3.49
N SER A 48 3.41 1.07 -3.69
CA SER A 48 3.91 2.42 -3.46
C SER A 48 4.25 2.69 -1.99
N VAL A 49 3.47 2.12 -1.07
CA VAL A 49 3.76 2.19 0.37
C VAL A 49 5.04 1.44 0.70
N LEU A 50 5.20 0.23 0.17
CA LEU A 50 6.40 -0.60 0.38
C LEU A 50 7.67 0.07 -0.17
N GLU A 51 7.61 0.61 -1.37
CA GLU A 51 8.72 1.36 -1.97
C GLU A 51 9.10 2.58 -1.13
N THR A 52 8.11 3.30 -0.63
CA THR A 52 8.32 4.45 0.24
C THR A 52 8.95 4.02 1.57
N ALA A 53 8.49 2.93 2.17
CA ALA A 53 9.07 2.38 3.39
C ALA A 53 10.55 2.01 3.20
N LEU A 54 10.88 1.38 2.07
CA LEU A 54 12.27 1.07 1.71
C LEU A 54 13.12 2.34 1.61
N SER A 55 12.62 3.37 0.92
CA SER A 55 13.35 4.63 0.74
C SER A 55 13.58 5.37 2.05
N MET A 56 12.65 5.27 2.99
CA MET A 56 12.74 5.89 4.31
C MET A 56 13.46 5.03 5.34
N GLY A 57 13.81 3.80 5.02
CA GLY A 57 14.49 2.88 5.93
C GLY A 57 13.56 2.30 7.01
N MET A 58 12.26 2.33 6.81
CA MET A 58 11.28 1.82 7.76
C MET A 58 10.89 0.38 7.43
N ARG A 59 10.68 -0.44 8.45
CA ARG A 59 10.24 -1.83 8.27
C ARG A 59 8.73 -1.86 8.13
N CYS A 60 8.26 -2.51 7.08
CA CYS A 60 6.84 -2.66 6.78
C CYS A 60 6.53 -4.08 6.32
N VAL A 61 5.38 -4.57 6.70
CA VAL A 61 4.72 -5.72 6.08
C VAL A 61 3.46 -5.18 5.42
N GLY A 62 3.37 -5.27 4.11
CA GLY A 62 2.25 -4.76 3.35
C GLY A 62 1.52 -5.85 2.59
N GLY A 63 0.22 -5.69 2.43
CA GLY A 63 -0.63 -6.56 1.63
C GLY A 63 -1.59 -5.75 0.76
N GLU A 64 -1.57 -6.01 -0.54
CA GLU A 64 -2.54 -5.42 -1.45
C GLU A 64 -3.95 -5.93 -1.15
N VAL A 65 -4.91 -5.02 -1.13
CA VAL A 65 -6.32 -5.37 -0.93
C VAL A 65 -6.90 -5.91 -2.23
N VAL A 66 -7.54 -7.07 -2.16
CA VAL A 66 -8.24 -7.69 -3.27
C VAL A 66 -9.73 -7.74 -2.95
N PHE A 67 -10.54 -7.18 -3.83
CA PHE A 67 -11.99 -7.25 -3.70
C PHE A 67 -12.57 -8.38 -4.56
N ALA A 68 -13.50 -9.15 -3.98
CA ALA A 68 -14.25 -10.18 -4.70
C ALA A 68 -15.46 -9.62 -5.46
N PHE A 69 -15.66 -8.30 -5.46
CA PHE A 69 -16.75 -7.62 -6.14
C PHE A 69 -16.19 -6.43 -6.95
N PRO A 70 -16.92 -5.94 -7.98
CA PRO A 70 -16.49 -4.77 -8.74
C PRO A 70 -16.37 -3.56 -7.82
N SER A 71 -15.17 -2.94 -7.81
CA SER A 71 -14.91 -1.71 -7.09
C SER A 71 -14.41 -0.65 -8.06
N PRO A 72 -14.90 0.58 -7.98
CA PRO A 72 -14.41 1.68 -8.82
C PRO A 72 -12.92 1.92 -8.68
N ALA A 73 -12.36 1.64 -7.51
CA ALA A 73 -10.94 1.78 -7.24
C ALA A 73 -10.07 0.80 -8.05
N TYR A 74 -10.65 -0.29 -8.54
CA TYR A 74 -9.95 -1.32 -9.30
C TYR A 74 -10.30 -1.37 -10.78
N SER A 75 -11.25 -0.56 -11.23
CA SER A 75 -11.55 -0.49 -12.66
C SER A 75 -10.38 0.13 -13.43
N GLY A 76 -9.56 -0.71 -14.03
CA GLY A 76 -8.39 -0.28 -14.80
C GLY A 76 -7.04 -0.58 -14.15
N MET A 77 -7.01 -1.08 -12.94
CA MET A 77 -5.79 -1.59 -12.33
C MET A 77 -5.63 -3.10 -12.59
N GLY A 78 -4.47 -3.50 -13.06
CA GLY A 78 -4.11 -4.91 -13.17
C GLY A 78 -4.25 -5.63 -11.83
N GLN A 79 -4.41 -6.94 -11.87
CA GLN A 79 -4.55 -7.74 -10.65
C GLN A 79 -3.42 -7.46 -9.67
N PRO A 80 -3.75 -7.20 -8.40
CA PRO A 80 -2.73 -6.99 -7.39
C PRO A 80 -1.90 -8.26 -7.21
N SER A 81 -0.63 -8.12 -7.32
CA SER A 81 0.32 -9.21 -7.12
C SER A 81 1.04 -9.00 -5.79
N CYS A 82 0.79 -9.88 -4.86
CA CYS A 82 1.72 -10.23 -3.81
C CYS A 82 1.76 -9.36 -2.55
N ILE A 83 1.83 -10.05 -1.44
CA ILE A 83 2.26 -9.58 -0.14
C ILE A 83 3.76 -9.28 -0.22
N GLY A 84 4.15 -8.06 0.11
CA GLY A 84 5.54 -7.64 0.16
C GLY A 84 6.00 -7.39 1.60
N THR A 85 7.24 -7.74 1.89
CA THR A 85 7.87 -7.47 3.18
C THR A 85 9.14 -6.66 2.96
N THR A 86 9.27 -5.55 3.65
CA THR A 86 10.53 -4.80 3.67
C THR A 86 11.39 -5.27 4.83
N ARG A 87 12.59 -5.73 4.54
CA ARG A 87 13.64 -6.03 5.52
C ARG A 87 14.84 -5.13 5.26
N LYS A 88 15.47 -4.69 6.31
CA LYS A 88 16.69 -3.87 6.20
C LYS A 88 17.81 -4.57 5.42
N ASP A 89 17.79 -5.88 5.39
CA ASP A 89 18.79 -6.73 4.71
C ASP A 89 18.21 -7.42 3.47
N SER A 90 17.00 -7.07 3.06
CA SER A 90 16.34 -7.82 2.02
C SER A 90 16.66 -7.27 0.63
N ARG A 91 17.31 -8.10 -0.12
CA ARG A 91 17.09 -8.11 -1.55
C ARG A 91 15.58 -8.13 -1.81
N PRO A 92 15.10 -7.40 -2.81
CA PRO A 92 13.69 -7.49 -3.18
C PRO A 92 13.32 -8.97 -3.33
N VAL A 93 12.28 -9.38 -2.60
CA VAL A 93 11.72 -10.72 -2.82
C VAL A 93 11.26 -10.75 -4.27
N PRO A 94 11.81 -11.63 -5.11
CA PRO A 94 11.36 -11.71 -6.49
C PRO A 94 9.86 -11.99 -6.48
N ALA A 95 9.12 -11.26 -7.30
CA ALA A 95 7.71 -11.53 -7.52
C ALA A 95 7.55 -13.04 -7.76
N SER A 96 6.61 -13.67 -7.04
CA SER A 96 6.35 -15.09 -7.20
C SER A 96 6.15 -15.37 -8.68
N ARG A 97 6.91 -16.33 -9.20
CA ARG A 97 6.73 -16.79 -10.58
C ARG A 97 5.28 -17.19 -10.76
N PRO A 98 4.64 -16.78 -11.86
CA PRO A 98 3.35 -17.35 -12.22
C PRO A 98 3.50 -18.87 -12.34
N PRO A 99 2.45 -19.62 -11.97
CA PRO A 99 2.46 -21.08 -12.12
C PRO A 99 2.63 -21.52 -13.57
#